data_f953283094f44f00c10a56e799c01f86
#
_entry.id   f953283094f44f00c10a56e799c01f86
#
_cell.length_a   1.000
_cell.length_b   1.000
_cell.length_c   1.000
_cell.angle_alpha   90.00
_cell.angle_beta   90.00
_cell.angle_gamma   90.00
#
_symmetry.space_group_name_H-M   'P 1'
#
loop_
_entity.id
_entity.type
_entity.pdbx_description
1 polymer ?
#
loop_
_entity_poly.entity_id
_entity_poly.type
_entity_poly.pdbx_seq_one_letter_code
_entity_poly.pdbx_strand_id
1 'polypeptide(L)'
;MANLRSFLKTNKKEKSTTTYPATKSLCDENGEPLLWTIKPLSTKENDRLRDSCTVEVPVAGKTGMYRQKIDTSKYLAKMICACIVEPNLYDKELQDSYGVMMPEDLLAEMVDDPGEYNNLAAFIQEYNGFTETIEEKVEQAKN
;
A
#
# COMPACT_ATOMS: atom_id res chain seq x y z
N MET A 1 -37.46 0.36 3.87
CA MET A 1 -36.81 -0.89 3.43
C MET A 1 -36.16 -0.68 2.08
N ALA A 2 -34.93 -1.12 1.92
CA ALA A 2 -34.22 -1.01 0.64
C ALA A 2 -34.83 -1.98 -0.38
N ASN A 3 -34.93 -1.55 -1.63
CA ASN A 3 -35.33 -2.42 -2.74
C ASN A 3 -34.11 -2.72 -3.62
N LEU A 4 -34.25 -3.62 -4.59
CA LEU A 4 -33.15 -4.03 -5.46
C LEU A 4 -32.47 -2.83 -6.14
N ARG A 5 -33.24 -1.82 -6.54
CA ARG A 5 -32.69 -0.63 -7.21
C ARG A 5 -31.68 0.11 -6.35
N SER A 6 -31.87 0.10 -5.03
CA SER A 6 -30.93 0.73 -4.10
C SER A 6 -29.53 0.11 -4.15
N PHE A 7 -29.43 -1.15 -4.57
CA PHE A 7 -28.18 -1.89 -4.64
C PHE A 7 -27.48 -1.80 -5.99
N LEU A 8 -28.12 -1.19 -6.99
CA LEU A 8 -27.53 -1.07 -8.33
C LEU A 8 -26.30 -0.18 -8.32
N LYS A 9 -25.37 -0.46 -9.23
CA LYS A 9 -24.12 0.28 -9.36
C LYS A 9 -24.34 1.79 -9.48
N THR A 10 -25.40 2.21 -10.18
CA THR A 10 -25.70 3.63 -10.37
C THR A 10 -25.97 4.38 -9.06
N ASN A 11 -26.36 3.66 -8.02
CA ASN A 11 -26.65 4.23 -6.70
C ASN A 11 -25.50 4.05 -5.72
N LYS A 12 -24.43 3.40 -6.15
CA LYS A 12 -23.25 3.19 -5.31
C LYS A 12 -22.38 4.44 -5.34
N LYS A 13 -21.98 4.90 -4.15
CA LYS A 13 -21.05 6.03 -4.02
C LYS A 13 -19.66 5.60 -4.48
N GLU A 14 -19.04 6.40 -5.32
CA GLU A 14 -17.67 6.18 -5.74
C GLU A 14 -16.72 6.68 -4.65
N LYS A 15 -15.61 5.93 -4.49
CA LYS A 15 -14.53 6.35 -3.59
C LYS A 15 -13.71 7.44 -4.27
N SER A 16 -13.33 8.46 -3.51
CA SER A 16 -12.55 9.57 -4.03
C SER A 16 -11.08 9.44 -3.66
N THR A 17 -10.24 10.16 -4.41
CA THR A 17 -8.83 10.31 -4.04
C THR A 17 -8.70 11.29 -2.88
N THR A 18 -7.57 11.24 -2.18
CA THR A 18 -7.23 12.18 -1.12
C THR A 18 -5.77 12.60 -1.27
N THR A 19 -5.33 13.51 -0.42
CA THR A 19 -3.94 13.93 -0.38
C THR A 19 -3.34 13.67 0.99
N TYR A 20 -2.02 13.47 1.03
CA TYR A 20 -1.31 13.18 2.27
C TYR A 20 0.14 13.66 2.16
N PRO A 21 0.66 14.37 3.18
CA PRO A 21 2.06 14.78 3.21
C PRO A 21 2.95 13.62 3.67
N ALA A 22 3.45 12.84 2.73
CA ALA A 22 4.15 11.60 3.03
C ALA A 22 5.50 11.80 3.73
N THR A 23 6.21 12.90 3.42
CA THR A 23 7.51 13.18 4.00
C THR A 23 7.76 14.67 4.12
N LYS A 24 8.46 15.07 5.17
CA LYS A 24 8.89 16.45 5.38
C LYS A 24 10.13 16.81 4.55
N SER A 25 10.80 15.82 4.01
CA SER A 25 12.04 16.04 3.24
C SER A 25 11.79 16.54 1.81
N LEU A 26 10.55 16.51 1.32
CA LEU A 26 10.15 17.03 0.03
C LEU A 26 9.12 18.13 0.26
N CYS A 27 9.54 19.37 0.06
CA CYS A 27 8.74 20.56 0.38
C CYS A 27 8.53 21.44 -0.83
N ASP A 28 7.49 22.28 -0.77
CA ASP A 28 7.24 23.32 -1.76
C ASP A 28 8.11 24.56 -1.48
N GLU A 29 7.89 25.62 -2.26
CA GLU A 29 8.64 26.87 -2.15
C GLU A 29 8.50 27.55 -0.79
N ASN A 30 7.41 27.28 -0.08
CA ASN A 30 7.11 27.86 1.23
C ASN A 30 7.60 26.98 2.39
N GLY A 31 8.28 25.87 2.08
CA GLY A 31 8.77 24.94 3.10
C GLY A 31 7.72 23.96 3.62
N GLU A 32 6.52 23.94 3.03
CA GLU A 32 5.48 23.01 3.41
C GLU A 32 5.67 21.66 2.72
N PRO A 33 5.45 20.53 3.41
CA PRO A 33 5.59 19.22 2.78
C PRO A 33 4.68 19.09 1.56
N LEU A 34 5.22 18.50 0.48
CA LEU A 34 4.44 18.24 -0.72
C LEU A 34 3.31 17.27 -0.41
N LEU A 35 2.15 17.53 -0.97
CA LEU A 35 0.99 16.66 -0.83
C LEU A 35 1.03 15.59 -1.92
N TRP A 36 1.01 14.32 -1.50
CA TRP A 36 0.94 13.19 -2.41
C TRP A 36 -0.52 12.85 -2.64
N THR A 37 -0.87 12.47 -3.86
CA THR A 37 -2.24 12.07 -4.19
C THR A 37 -2.39 10.57 -3.99
N ILE A 38 -3.38 10.19 -3.20
CA ILE A 38 -3.65 8.81 -2.80
C ILE A 38 -5.02 8.40 -3.34
N LYS A 39 -5.09 7.22 -3.95
CA LYS A 39 -6.34 6.63 -4.41
C LYS A 39 -6.66 5.36 -3.63
N PRO A 40 -7.95 5.00 -3.50
CA PRO A 40 -8.29 3.72 -2.86
C PRO A 40 -8.07 2.56 -3.82
N LEU A 41 -7.90 1.37 -3.25
CA LEU A 41 -7.85 0.12 -4.00
C LEU A 41 -9.24 -0.51 -4.07
N SER A 42 -9.50 -1.24 -5.15
CA SER A 42 -10.66 -2.13 -5.19
C SER A 42 -10.30 -3.46 -4.54
N THR A 43 -11.33 -4.25 -4.21
CA THR A 43 -11.13 -5.60 -3.68
C THR A 43 -10.31 -6.46 -4.66
N LYS A 44 -10.62 -6.35 -5.95
CA LYS A 44 -9.90 -7.10 -6.99
C LYS A 44 -8.43 -6.72 -7.07
N GLU A 45 -8.12 -5.44 -7.00
CA GLU A 45 -6.73 -4.97 -7.01
C GLU A 45 -5.98 -5.48 -5.79
N ASN A 46 -6.60 -5.41 -4.62
CA ASN A 46 -6.02 -5.92 -3.39
C ASN A 46 -5.72 -7.42 -3.46
N ASP A 47 -6.68 -8.20 -3.99
CA ASP A 47 -6.51 -9.65 -4.14
C ASP A 47 -5.34 -9.97 -5.07
N ARG A 48 -5.19 -9.25 -6.19
CA ARG A 48 -4.07 -9.44 -7.10
C ARG A 48 -2.73 -9.14 -6.44
N LEU A 49 -2.68 -8.10 -5.63
CA LEU A 49 -1.46 -7.75 -4.88
C LEU A 49 -1.10 -8.84 -3.88
N ARG A 50 -2.08 -9.36 -3.16
CA ARG A 50 -1.85 -10.45 -2.21
C ARG A 50 -1.32 -11.69 -2.90
N ASP A 51 -1.93 -12.07 -4.02
CA ASP A 51 -1.50 -13.24 -4.79
C ASP A 51 -0.06 -13.09 -5.28
N SER A 52 0.31 -11.88 -5.73
CA SER A 52 1.68 -11.62 -6.20
C SER A 52 2.72 -11.68 -5.08
N CYS A 53 2.30 -11.62 -3.83
CA CYS A 53 3.18 -11.63 -2.65
C CYS A 53 3.10 -12.94 -1.88
N THR A 54 2.42 -13.96 -2.42
CA THR A 54 2.32 -15.28 -1.80
C THR A 54 3.55 -16.09 -2.18
N VAL A 55 4.21 -16.67 -1.19
CA VAL A 55 5.41 -17.50 -1.36
C VAL A 55 5.19 -18.86 -0.71
N GLU A 56 5.90 -19.89 -1.20
CA GLU A 56 5.88 -21.21 -0.60
C GLU A 56 7.01 -21.31 0.44
N VAL A 57 6.67 -21.79 1.62
CA VAL A 57 7.64 -21.99 2.69
C VAL A 57 7.59 -23.45 3.15
N PRO A 58 8.74 -24.06 3.52
CA PRO A 58 8.76 -25.43 4.01
C PRO A 58 7.94 -25.59 5.30
N VAL A 59 7.24 -26.71 5.42
CA VAL A 59 6.55 -27.06 6.65
C VAL A 59 7.56 -27.69 7.60
N ALA A 60 7.65 -27.16 8.83
CA ALA A 60 8.59 -27.64 9.83
C ALA A 60 8.37 -29.13 10.13
N GLY A 61 9.45 -29.90 10.11
CA GLY A 61 9.44 -31.34 10.41
C GLY A 61 8.85 -32.24 9.33
N LYS A 62 8.52 -31.70 8.15
CA LYS A 62 7.94 -32.48 7.04
C LYS A 62 8.72 -32.22 5.77
N THR A 63 9.59 -33.14 5.41
CA THR A 63 10.40 -33.06 4.19
C THR A 63 9.53 -33.10 2.94
N GLY A 64 9.75 -32.17 2.02
CA GLY A 64 9.03 -32.11 0.75
C GLY A 64 7.63 -31.51 0.81
N MET A 65 7.19 -31.04 2.00
CA MET A 65 5.90 -30.39 2.15
C MET A 65 6.08 -28.89 2.30
N TYR A 66 5.22 -28.13 1.59
CA TYR A 66 5.26 -26.67 1.56
C TYR A 66 3.86 -26.12 1.87
N ARG A 67 3.82 -24.94 2.45
CA ARG A 67 2.59 -24.17 2.64
C ARG A 67 2.75 -22.80 2.04
N GLN A 68 1.63 -22.19 1.68
CA GLN A 68 1.65 -20.82 1.17
C GLN A 68 1.68 -19.84 2.33
N LYS A 69 2.43 -18.77 2.14
CA LYS A 69 2.54 -17.67 3.10
C LYS A 69 2.62 -16.35 2.34
N ILE A 70 1.99 -15.32 2.89
CA ILE A 70 2.07 -13.98 2.32
C ILE A 70 3.35 -13.31 2.85
N ASP A 71 4.15 -12.77 1.94
CA ASP A 71 5.25 -11.88 2.29
C ASP A 71 4.65 -10.53 2.66
N THR A 72 4.47 -10.31 3.94
CA THR A 72 3.75 -9.15 4.47
C THR A 72 4.43 -7.83 4.12
N SER A 73 5.75 -7.77 4.24
CA SER A 73 6.51 -6.55 3.92
C SER A 73 6.39 -6.18 2.44
N LYS A 74 6.49 -7.19 1.57
CA LYS A 74 6.36 -6.99 0.12
C LYS A 74 4.93 -6.57 -0.24
N TYR A 75 3.93 -7.20 0.37
CA TYR A 75 2.53 -6.86 0.15
C TYR A 75 2.25 -5.41 0.56
N LEU A 76 2.74 -5.00 1.73
CA LEU A 76 2.53 -3.64 2.23
C LEU A 76 3.16 -2.60 1.29
N ALA A 77 4.41 -2.83 0.86
CA ALA A 77 5.08 -1.92 -0.08
C ALA A 77 4.33 -1.81 -1.41
N LYS A 78 3.87 -2.93 -1.94
CA LYS A 78 3.10 -2.95 -3.20
C LYS A 78 1.74 -2.27 -3.03
N MET A 79 1.08 -2.43 -1.89
CA MET A 79 -0.18 -1.76 -1.58
C MET A 79 0.01 -0.24 -1.58
N ILE A 80 1.05 0.25 -0.89
CA ILE A 80 1.34 1.67 -0.83
C ILE A 80 1.58 2.21 -2.25
N CYS A 81 2.45 1.55 -3.02
CA CYS A 81 2.75 1.98 -4.38
C CYS A 81 1.52 2.00 -5.28
N ALA A 82 0.63 1.02 -5.15
CA ALA A 82 -0.60 0.95 -5.94
C ALA A 82 -1.58 2.08 -5.62
N CYS A 83 -1.53 2.62 -4.41
CA CYS A 83 -2.40 3.71 -3.97
C CYS A 83 -1.85 5.10 -4.30
N ILE A 84 -0.56 5.24 -4.58
CA ILE A 84 0.05 6.54 -4.87
C ILE A 84 -0.14 6.89 -6.34
N VAL A 85 -0.87 7.99 -6.60
CA VAL A 85 -1.08 8.52 -7.95
C VAL A 85 0.00 9.55 -8.30
N GLU A 86 0.27 10.46 -7.37
CA GLU A 86 1.32 11.46 -7.48
C GLU A 86 2.17 11.48 -6.21
N PRO A 87 3.47 11.45 -6.33
CA PRO A 87 4.26 11.38 -7.57
C PRO A 87 4.08 10.04 -8.30
N ASN A 88 4.33 10.04 -9.61
CA ASN A 88 4.28 8.80 -10.39
C ASN A 88 5.53 7.97 -10.11
N LEU A 89 5.38 6.92 -9.31
CA LEU A 89 6.49 6.05 -8.90
C LEU A 89 7.06 5.18 -10.05
N TYR A 90 6.36 5.16 -11.18
CA TYR A 90 6.82 4.45 -12.39
C TYR A 90 7.55 5.36 -13.36
N ASP A 91 7.65 6.66 -13.06
CA ASP A 91 8.33 7.64 -13.90
C ASP A 91 9.84 7.37 -13.90
N LYS A 92 10.40 7.18 -15.10
CA LYS A 92 11.82 6.82 -15.25
C LYS A 92 12.75 7.93 -14.77
N GLU A 93 12.45 9.17 -15.07
CA GLU A 93 13.27 10.31 -14.65
C GLU A 93 13.33 10.39 -13.12
N LEU A 94 12.18 10.19 -12.47
CA LEU A 94 12.13 10.21 -11.02
C LEU A 94 12.92 9.04 -10.43
N GLN A 95 12.76 7.83 -10.97
CA GLN A 95 13.51 6.66 -10.53
C GLN A 95 15.01 6.86 -10.72
N ASP A 96 15.43 7.37 -11.87
CA ASP A 96 16.84 7.63 -12.18
C ASP A 96 17.46 8.64 -11.20
N SER A 97 16.70 9.66 -10.80
CA SER A 97 17.18 10.67 -9.85
C SER A 97 17.53 10.10 -8.48
N TYR A 98 16.91 8.99 -8.10
CA TYR A 98 17.17 8.29 -6.85
C TYR A 98 18.04 7.04 -7.04
N GLY A 99 18.42 6.74 -8.28
CA GLY A 99 19.27 5.58 -8.58
C GLY A 99 18.60 4.23 -8.40
N VAL A 100 17.28 4.16 -8.62
CA VAL A 100 16.49 2.94 -8.44
C VAL A 100 15.75 2.60 -9.72
N MET A 101 15.26 1.35 -9.81
CA MET A 101 14.56 0.84 -11.01
C MET A 101 13.14 0.36 -10.71
N MET A 102 12.76 0.24 -9.44
CA MET A 102 11.48 -0.30 -9.03
C MET A 102 10.71 0.73 -8.20
N PRO A 103 9.37 0.79 -8.34
CA PRO A 103 8.57 1.75 -7.57
C PRO A 103 8.68 1.55 -6.06
N GLU A 104 8.81 0.30 -5.59
CA GLU A 104 8.96 0.01 -4.16
C GLU A 104 10.27 0.57 -3.61
N ASP A 105 11.35 0.46 -4.38
CA ASP A 105 12.65 1.01 -4.01
C ASP A 105 12.62 2.54 -4.03
N LEU A 106 11.94 3.11 -5.03
CA LEU A 106 11.74 4.56 -5.12
C LEU A 106 11.00 5.09 -3.90
N LEU A 107 9.93 4.42 -3.51
CA LEU A 107 9.16 4.79 -2.32
C LEU A 107 10.05 4.83 -1.07
N ALA A 108 10.86 3.79 -0.88
CA ALA A 108 11.75 3.70 0.28
C ALA A 108 12.81 4.79 0.28
N GLU A 109 13.29 5.21 -0.89
CA GLU A 109 14.27 6.29 -1.00
C GLU A 109 13.63 7.67 -0.80
N MET A 110 12.42 7.88 -1.30
CA MET A 110 11.72 9.16 -1.15
C MET A 110 11.22 9.37 0.27
N VAL A 111 10.71 8.32 0.90
CA VAL A 111 10.23 8.33 2.30
C VAL A 111 11.20 7.48 3.10
N ASP A 112 12.40 8.02 3.30
CA ASP A 112 13.50 7.29 3.92
C ASP A 112 13.54 7.38 5.46
N ASP A 113 12.62 8.15 6.04
CA ASP A 113 12.41 8.17 7.50
C ASP A 113 11.46 7.03 7.86
N PRO A 114 11.92 6.04 8.67
CA PRO A 114 11.07 4.89 9.01
C PRO A 114 9.74 5.26 9.67
N GLY A 115 9.72 6.30 10.49
CA GLY A 115 8.50 6.78 11.13
C GLY A 115 7.51 7.34 10.12
N GLU A 116 7.98 8.12 9.16
CA GLU A 116 7.14 8.65 8.09
C GLU A 116 6.61 7.53 7.19
N TYR A 117 7.45 6.56 6.88
CA TYR A 117 7.04 5.40 6.08
C TYR A 117 5.92 4.62 6.79
N ASN A 118 6.09 4.35 8.07
CA ASN A 118 5.08 3.63 8.86
C ASN A 118 3.77 4.43 8.96
N ASN A 119 3.85 5.74 9.11
CA ASN A 119 2.67 6.60 9.16
C ASN A 119 1.93 6.61 7.83
N LEU A 120 2.66 6.64 6.71
CA LEU A 120 2.07 6.56 5.37
C LEU A 120 1.36 5.21 5.19
N ALA A 121 2.00 4.12 5.60
CA ALA A 121 1.43 2.78 5.53
C ALA A 121 0.13 2.68 6.33
N ALA A 122 0.12 3.21 7.54
CA ALA A 122 -1.07 3.23 8.39
C ALA A 122 -2.19 4.06 7.77
N PHE A 123 -1.87 5.23 7.25
CA PHE A 123 -2.85 6.10 6.60
C PHE A 123 -3.50 5.39 5.41
N ILE A 124 -2.71 4.75 4.55
CA ILE A 124 -3.23 4.07 3.36
C ILE A 124 -4.12 2.89 3.75
N GLN A 125 -3.74 2.13 4.76
CA GLN A 125 -4.55 1.01 5.25
C GLN A 125 -5.89 1.50 5.81
N GLU A 126 -5.90 2.53 6.62
CA GLU A 126 -7.13 3.13 7.15
C GLU A 126 -8.00 3.70 6.04
N TYR A 127 -7.37 4.37 5.07
CA TYR A 127 -8.08 4.95 3.94
C TYR A 127 -8.77 3.87 3.09
N ASN A 128 -8.20 2.67 3.03
CA ASN A 128 -8.78 1.54 2.33
C ASN A 128 -9.76 0.73 3.21
N GLY A 129 -10.05 1.20 4.41
CA GLY A 129 -11.06 0.61 5.26
C GLY A 129 -10.59 -0.54 6.15
N PHE A 130 -9.29 -0.76 6.28
CA PHE A 130 -8.77 -1.77 7.20
C PHE A 130 -8.89 -1.25 8.63
N THR A 131 -9.55 -2.02 9.49
CA THR A 131 -9.72 -1.67 10.90
C THR A 131 -8.51 -2.01 11.74
N GLU A 132 -7.70 -2.97 11.27
CA GLU A 132 -6.43 -3.33 11.88
C GLU A 132 -5.36 -3.28 10.80
N THR A 133 -4.17 -2.81 11.16
CA THR A 133 -3.04 -2.81 10.24
C THR A 133 -2.53 -4.23 10.02
N ILE A 134 -1.80 -4.44 8.94
CA ILE A 134 -1.21 -5.75 8.61
C ILE A 134 -0.23 -6.16 9.69
N GLU A 135 0.56 -5.23 10.21
CA GLU A 135 1.51 -5.46 11.30
C GLU A 135 0.80 -5.91 12.57
N GLU A 136 -0.32 -5.27 12.92
CA GLU A 136 -1.11 -5.64 14.09
C GLU A 136 -1.67 -7.06 13.98
N LYS A 137 -2.14 -7.43 12.80
CA LYS A 137 -2.65 -8.79 12.54
C LYS A 137 -1.55 -9.84 12.65
N VAL A 138 -0.35 -9.53 12.15
CA VAL A 138 0.80 -10.43 12.25
C VAL A 138 1.21 -10.59 13.70
N GLU A 139 1.22 -9.52 14.48
CA GLU A 139 1.54 -9.56 15.91
C GLU A 139 0.55 -10.42 16.69
N GLN A 140 -0.74 -10.26 16.41
CA GLN A 140 -1.78 -11.09 17.04
C GLN A 140 -1.63 -12.57 16.70
N ALA A 141 -1.27 -12.89 15.46
CA ALA A 141 -1.08 -14.25 15.01
C ALA A 141 0.12 -14.94 15.68
N LYS A 142 1.10 -14.19 16.15
CA LYS A 142 2.27 -14.72 16.85
C LYS A 142 1.98 -15.06 18.30
N ASN A 143 0.97 -14.47 18.87
CA ASN A 143 0.56 -14.68 20.24
C ASN A 143 -0.49 -15.79 20.33
#